data_bed25883130ffef1f28aa82df7d5b823
#
_entry.id   bed25883130ffef1f28aa82df7d5b823
#
_cell.length_a   1.000
_cell.length_b   1.000
_cell.length_c   1.000
_cell.angle_alpha   90.00
_cell.angle_beta   90.00
_cell.angle_gamma   90.00
#
_symmetry.space_group_name_H-M   'P 1'
#
loop_
_entity.id
_entity.type
_entity.pdbx_description
1 polymer ?
#
loop_
_entity_poly.entity_id
_entity_poly.type
_entity_poly.pdbx_seq_one_letter_code
_entity_poly.pdbx_strand_id
1 'polypeptide(L)'
;MTATHLSRSTSRWSREQIRAARMAPLAPLLQQRGLQLIELPAGNFKLAHYKGLLVKDSYWRWPERNLAGNAIDFFVQVLGLSFHDAMRRITGG
;
A
#
# COMPACT_ATOMS: atom_id res chain seq x y z
N MET A 1 7.30 2.41 -34.71
CA MET A 1 6.75 1.65 -34.22
C MET A 1 7.07 1.30 -32.89
N THR A 2 8.07 1.22 -32.58
CA THR A 2 8.44 0.81 -31.32
C THR A 2 8.11 1.80 -30.27
N ALA A 3 7.99 3.02 -30.59
CA ALA A 3 7.71 4.02 -29.59
C ALA A 3 6.46 3.74 -28.80
N THR A 4 5.54 3.07 -29.42
CA THR A 4 4.31 2.79 -28.71
C THR A 4 4.52 1.90 -27.51
N HIS A 5 5.62 1.22 -27.48
CA HIS A 5 5.86 0.35 -26.37
C HIS A 5 5.95 1.09 -25.07
N LEU A 6 6.39 2.33 -25.13
CA LEU A 6 6.57 3.06 -23.91
C LEU A 6 5.30 3.22 -23.15
N SER A 7 4.24 3.59 -23.83
CA SER A 7 3.01 3.77 -23.10
C SER A 7 2.51 2.46 -22.57
N ARG A 8 2.80 1.39 -23.26
CA ARG A 8 2.33 0.12 -22.73
C ARG A 8 3.05 -0.28 -21.49
N SER A 9 4.31 0.06 -21.38
CA SER A 9 5.02 -0.35 -20.20
C SER A 9 4.45 0.34 -18.97
N THR A 10 3.87 1.51 -19.09
CA THR A 10 3.25 2.15 -17.95
C THR A 10 1.91 1.55 -17.65
N SER A 11 1.34 0.80 -18.59
CA SER A 11 0.04 0.20 -18.40
C SER A 11 0.13 -1.28 -18.14
N ARG A 12 1.21 -1.74 -17.57
CA ARG A 12 1.36 -3.17 -17.34
C ARG A 12 0.39 -3.72 -16.31
N TRP A 13 -0.22 -2.85 -15.51
CA TRP A 13 -1.18 -3.29 -14.52
C TRP A 13 -2.58 -3.06 -15.03
N SER A 14 -3.43 -4.09 -14.98
CA SER A 14 -4.80 -3.95 -15.39
C SER A 14 -5.61 -3.21 -14.34
N ARG A 15 -6.79 -2.74 -14.72
CA ARG A 15 -7.67 -2.10 -13.76
C ARG A 15 -8.04 -3.04 -12.63
N GLU A 16 -8.23 -4.30 -12.96
CA GLU A 16 -8.59 -5.27 -11.95
C GLU A 16 -7.46 -5.51 -10.98
N GLN A 17 -6.24 -5.53 -11.49
CA GLN A 17 -5.09 -5.69 -10.62
C GLN A 17 -4.96 -4.49 -9.69
N ILE A 18 -5.17 -3.31 -10.21
CA ILE A 18 -5.06 -2.11 -9.39
C ILE A 18 -6.17 -2.09 -8.34
N ARG A 19 -7.39 -2.46 -8.73
CA ARG A 19 -8.48 -2.49 -7.78
C ARG A 19 -8.22 -3.48 -6.67
N ALA A 20 -7.76 -4.67 -7.03
CA ALA A 20 -7.45 -5.69 -6.03
C ALA A 20 -6.34 -5.22 -5.09
N ALA A 21 -5.33 -4.55 -5.64
CA ALA A 21 -4.24 -4.07 -4.83
C ALA A 21 -4.69 -3.01 -3.84
N ARG A 22 -5.62 -2.15 -4.23
CA ARG A 22 -6.15 -1.14 -3.31
C ARG A 22 -6.80 -1.76 -2.10
N MET A 23 -7.39 -2.95 -2.28
CA MET A 23 -8.14 -3.60 -1.24
C MET A 23 -7.37 -4.69 -0.52
N ALA A 24 -6.09 -4.81 -0.79
CA ALA A 24 -5.27 -5.83 -0.15
C ALA A 24 -5.10 -5.51 1.33
N PRO A 25 -5.22 -6.52 2.20
CA PRO A 25 -5.03 -6.29 3.63
C PRO A 25 -3.60 -5.83 3.90
N LEU A 26 -3.46 -4.75 4.63
CA LEU A 26 -2.15 -4.17 4.88
C LEU A 26 -1.32 -4.94 5.89
N ALA A 27 -1.94 -5.49 6.93
CA ALA A 27 -1.18 -6.10 8.01
C ALA A 27 -0.20 -7.16 7.53
N PRO A 28 -0.62 -8.18 6.76
CA PRO A 28 0.36 -9.18 6.32
C PRO A 28 1.42 -8.60 5.38
N LEU A 29 1.05 -7.63 4.56
CA LEU A 29 2.02 -7.03 3.67
C LEU A 29 3.09 -6.27 4.43
N LEU A 30 2.70 -5.55 5.46
CA LEU A 30 3.64 -4.79 6.26
C LEU A 30 4.50 -5.69 7.11
N GLN A 31 3.95 -6.81 7.58
CA GLN A 31 4.73 -7.77 8.31
C GLN A 31 5.81 -8.38 7.44
N GLN A 32 5.51 -8.62 6.17
CA GLN A 32 6.50 -9.15 5.26
C GLN A 32 7.66 -8.18 5.04
N ARG A 33 7.40 -6.90 5.21
CA ARG A 33 8.47 -5.92 5.09
C ARG A 33 9.23 -5.71 6.39
N GLY A 34 8.86 -6.45 7.42
CA GLY A 34 9.54 -6.32 8.70
C GLY A 34 9.01 -5.20 9.58
N LEU A 35 7.86 -4.63 9.23
CA LEU A 35 7.27 -3.60 10.05
C LEU A 35 6.55 -4.23 11.22
N GLN A 36 6.71 -3.62 12.38
CA GLN A 36 6.13 -4.15 13.59
C GLN A 36 4.74 -3.56 13.81
N LEU A 37 3.74 -4.45 13.87
CA LEU A 37 2.37 -4.05 14.07
C LEU A 37 1.93 -4.39 15.48
N ILE A 38 1.15 -3.50 16.06
CA ILE A 38 0.59 -3.70 17.38
C ILE A 38 -0.92 -3.80 17.22
N GLU A 39 -1.46 -4.95 17.56
CA GLU A 39 -2.89 -5.19 17.39
C GLU A 39 -3.70 -4.42 18.42
N LEU A 40 -4.78 -3.81 17.94
CA LEU A 40 -5.71 -3.07 18.77
C LEU A 40 -7.09 -3.70 18.65
N PRO A 41 -8.04 -3.34 19.54
CA PRO A 41 -9.39 -3.87 19.44
C PRO A 41 -10.03 -3.53 18.10
N ALA A 42 -11.02 -4.34 17.71
CA ALA A 42 -11.83 -4.14 16.50
C ALA A 42 -11.04 -4.22 15.21
N GLY A 43 -9.96 -4.99 15.20
CA GLY A 43 -9.23 -5.21 13.95
C GLY A 43 -8.33 -4.09 13.52
N ASN A 44 -8.07 -3.16 14.41
CA ASN A 44 -7.15 -2.07 14.11
C ASN A 44 -5.73 -2.45 14.49
N PHE A 45 -4.76 -1.81 13.83
CA PHE A 45 -3.35 -1.99 14.15
C PHE A 45 -2.68 -0.62 14.19
N LYS A 46 -1.67 -0.49 15.03
CA LYS A 46 -0.81 0.67 14.94
C LYS A 46 0.60 0.20 14.64
N LEU A 47 1.40 1.09 14.09
CA LEU A 47 2.77 0.77 13.72
C LEU A 47 3.73 1.32 14.75
N ALA A 48 4.70 0.50 15.13
CA ALA A 48 5.57 0.82 16.25
C ALA A 48 6.33 2.13 16.07
N HIS A 49 6.74 2.44 14.85
CA HIS A 49 7.58 3.61 14.62
C HIS A 49 6.88 4.73 13.85
N TYR A 50 5.56 4.67 13.77
CA TYR A 50 4.79 5.66 13.05
C TYR A 50 3.68 6.17 13.96
N LYS A 51 4.07 7.07 14.83
CA LYS A 51 3.17 7.53 15.87
C LYS A 51 1.88 8.09 15.30
N GLY A 52 0.76 7.57 15.79
CA GLY A 52 -0.55 8.05 15.36
C GLY A 52 -1.08 7.42 14.10
N LEU A 53 -0.30 6.58 13.44
CA LEU A 53 -0.75 5.94 12.21
C LEU A 53 -1.52 4.68 12.54
N LEU A 54 -2.73 4.57 12.00
CA LEU A 54 -3.62 3.44 12.24
C LEU A 54 -3.91 2.72 10.94
N VAL A 55 -3.97 1.40 11.01
CA VAL A 55 -4.26 0.55 9.86
C VAL A 55 -5.44 -0.34 10.19
N LYS A 56 -6.38 -0.45 9.27
CA LYS A 56 -7.49 -1.37 9.40
C LYS A 56 -7.75 -1.98 8.04
N ASP A 57 -7.51 -3.30 7.91
CA ASP A 57 -7.70 -4.01 6.65
C ASP A 57 -6.86 -3.34 5.56
N SER A 58 -7.47 -2.85 4.50
CA SER A 58 -6.75 -2.18 3.42
C SER A 58 -6.73 -0.67 3.56
N TYR A 59 -7.29 -0.18 4.65
CA TYR A 59 -7.42 1.25 4.87
C TYR A 59 -6.48 1.70 5.98
N TRP A 60 -5.97 2.92 5.87
CA TRP A 60 -5.10 3.48 6.90
C TRP A 60 -5.34 4.96 7.00
N ARG A 61 -4.96 5.53 8.13
CA ARG A 61 -5.01 6.97 8.29
C ARG A 61 -3.94 7.42 9.27
N TRP A 62 -3.42 8.57 9.01
CA TRP A 62 -2.36 9.16 9.82
C TRP A 62 -2.75 10.60 10.09
N PRO A 63 -3.58 10.84 11.11
CA PRO A 63 -4.10 12.20 11.34
C PRO A 63 -3.02 13.24 11.56
N GLU A 64 -1.93 12.86 12.21
CA GLU A 64 -0.86 13.80 12.48
C GLU A 64 -0.20 14.31 11.22
N ARG A 65 -0.26 13.56 10.15
CA ARG A 65 0.28 13.97 8.86
C ARG A 65 -0.82 14.35 7.89
N ASN A 66 -2.06 14.26 8.32
CA ASN A 66 -3.20 14.57 7.47
C ASN A 66 -3.23 13.70 6.21
N LEU A 67 -2.92 12.43 6.40
CA LEU A 67 -2.89 11.46 5.30
C LEU A 67 -3.83 10.30 5.59
N ALA A 68 -4.34 9.71 4.53
CA ALA A 68 -5.18 8.53 4.62
C ALA A 68 -5.28 7.92 3.22
N GLY A 69 -5.69 6.65 3.16
CA GLY A 69 -5.85 6.06 1.85
C GLY A 69 -6.00 4.55 1.90
N ASN A 70 -5.74 3.94 0.76
CA ASN A 70 -5.83 2.50 0.59
C ASN A 70 -4.43 1.87 0.65
N ALA A 71 -4.34 0.58 0.33
CA ALA A 71 -3.06 -0.12 0.43
C ALA A 71 -2.01 0.46 -0.50
N ILE A 72 -2.39 0.81 -1.73
CA ILE A 72 -1.42 1.39 -2.65
C ILE A 72 -0.92 2.72 -2.10
N ASP A 73 -1.84 3.54 -1.60
CA ASP A 73 -1.46 4.84 -1.04
C ASP A 73 -0.48 4.69 0.10
N PHE A 74 -0.63 3.65 0.91
CA PHE A 74 0.30 3.44 2.01
C PHE A 74 1.72 3.25 1.48
N PHE A 75 1.87 2.36 0.52
CA PHE A 75 3.20 2.09 -0.01
C PHE A 75 3.80 3.30 -0.70
N VAL A 76 2.98 4.11 -1.34
CA VAL A 76 3.47 5.29 -2.03
C VAL A 76 3.71 6.45 -1.08
N GLN A 77 2.72 6.78 -0.25
CA GLN A 77 2.80 7.99 0.56
C GLN A 77 3.56 7.81 1.85
N VAL A 78 3.47 6.65 2.46
CA VAL A 78 4.15 6.42 3.74
C VAL A 78 5.52 5.81 3.54
N LEU A 79 5.62 4.80 2.68
CA LEU A 79 6.89 4.11 2.47
C LEU A 79 7.71 4.68 1.34
N GLY A 80 7.16 5.60 0.56
CA GLY A 80 7.94 6.30 -0.45
C GLY A 80 8.21 5.52 -1.72
N LEU A 81 7.46 4.45 -1.97
CA LEU A 81 7.67 3.67 -3.18
C LEU A 81 6.99 4.33 -4.38
N SER A 82 7.47 4.00 -5.57
CA SER A 82 6.75 4.37 -6.77
C SER A 82 5.49 3.55 -6.89
N PHE A 83 4.56 3.98 -7.73
CA PHE A 83 3.35 3.20 -7.95
C PHE A 83 3.68 1.80 -8.42
N HIS A 84 4.63 1.70 -9.36
CA HIS A 84 5.02 0.41 -9.89
C HIS A 84 5.57 -0.51 -8.80
N ASP A 85 6.46 0.02 -7.98
CA ASP A 85 7.04 -0.79 -6.90
C ASP A 85 5.99 -1.15 -5.86
N ALA A 86 5.08 -0.24 -5.58
CA ALA A 86 3.99 -0.54 -4.67
C ALA A 86 3.15 -1.69 -5.19
N MET A 87 2.80 -1.66 -6.48
CA MET A 87 2.02 -2.73 -7.08
C MET A 87 2.76 -4.06 -7.01
N ARG A 88 4.06 -4.04 -7.28
CA ARG A 88 4.83 -5.27 -7.22
C ARG A 88 4.84 -5.86 -5.82
N ARG A 89 4.99 -5.02 -4.82
CA ARG A 89 4.99 -5.52 -3.44
C ARG A 89 3.64 -6.08 -3.04
N ILE A 90 2.57 -5.40 -3.43
CA ILE A 90 1.24 -5.84 -3.04
C ILE A 90 0.83 -7.10 -3.77
N THR A 91 1.13 -7.18 -5.06
CA THR A 91 0.72 -8.33 -5.85
C THR A 91 1.70 -9.49 -5.76
N GLY A 92 2.85 -9.28 -5.21
CA GLY A 92 3.83 -10.34 -5.10
C GLY A 92 4.58 -10.58 -6.39
N GLY A 93 4.38 -9.75 -7.37
CA GLY A 93 5.05 -9.91 -8.65
C GLY A 93 6.22 -8.96 -8.84
#